data_1c81bc92d73221944bfad5b5916062a9
#
_entry.id   1c81bc92d73221944bfad5b5916062a9
#
_cell.length_a   1.000
_cell.length_b   1.000
_cell.length_c   1.000
_cell.angle_alpha   90.00
_cell.angle_beta   90.00
_cell.angle_gamma   90.00
#
_symmetry.space_group_name_H-M   'P 1'
#
loop_
_entity.id
_entity.type
_entity.pdbx_description
1 polymer ?
#
loop_
_entity_poly.entity_id
_entity_poly.type
_entity_poly.pdbx_seq_one_letter_code
_entity_poly.pdbx_strand_id
1 'polypeptide(L)' 'MTYYKKLNTDGTLNMIGTQDELPTDAVEITEKEYEELYLYIQENAVHVIEEEEITE' A
#
# COMPACT_ATOMS: atom_id res chain seq x y z
N MET A 1 -14.71 -1.83 7.91
CA MET A 1 -13.74 -1.10 7.09
C MET A 1 -13.19 -2.02 6.01
N THR A 2 -13.05 -1.51 4.81
CA THR A 2 -12.62 -2.30 3.68
C THR A 2 -11.15 -2.06 3.40
N TYR A 3 -10.39 -3.15 3.32
CA TYR A 3 -8.99 -3.09 2.93
C TYR A 3 -8.89 -3.36 1.44
N TYR A 4 -8.06 -2.60 0.74
CA TYR A 4 -7.98 -2.75 -0.70
C TYR A 4 -6.57 -2.44 -1.19
N LYS A 5 -6.32 -2.87 -2.43
CA LYS A 5 -5.10 -2.52 -3.13
C LYS A 5 -5.46 -2.07 -4.54
N LYS A 6 -4.63 -1.23 -5.10
CA LYS A 6 -4.76 -0.83 -6.49
C LYS A 6 -3.52 -1.26 -7.23
N LEU A 7 -3.73 -1.76 -8.43
CA LEU A 7 -2.63 -2.26 -9.25
C LEU A 7 -2.42 -1.36 -10.46
N ASN A 8 -1.16 -1.31 -10.90
CA ASN A 8 -0.84 -0.62 -12.13
C ASN A 8 -1.28 -1.46 -13.31
N THR A 9 -1.21 -0.87 -14.49
CA THR A 9 -1.64 -1.54 -15.70
C THR A 9 -0.86 -2.82 -15.94
N ASP A 10 0.40 -2.84 -15.53
CA ASP A 10 1.24 -4.02 -15.72
C ASP A 10 1.10 -5.04 -14.61
N GLY A 11 0.19 -4.82 -13.66
CA GLY A 11 -0.06 -5.78 -12.60
C GLY A 11 0.74 -5.55 -11.33
N THR A 12 1.64 -4.59 -11.33
CA THR A 12 2.40 -4.30 -10.13
C THR A 12 1.57 -3.48 -9.16
N LEU A 13 1.97 -3.51 -7.88
CA LEU A 13 1.25 -2.81 -6.84
C LEU A 13 1.40 -1.30 -6.98
N ASN A 14 0.28 -0.60 -7.01
CA ASN A 14 0.27 0.85 -7.04
C ASN A 14 0.16 1.43 -5.62
N MET A 15 -0.87 1.01 -4.89
CA MET A 15 -1.08 1.51 -3.54
C MET A 15 -2.01 0.58 -2.79
N ILE A 16 -2.04 0.74 -1.49
CA ILE A 16 -3.01 0.08 -0.63
C ILE A 16 -3.70 1.14 0.21
N GLY A 17 -4.87 0.80 0.74
CA GLY A 17 -5.59 1.73 1.56
C GLY A 17 -6.79 1.10 2.24
N THR A 18 -7.51 1.91 3.00
CA THR A 18 -8.71 1.48 3.68
C THR A 18 -9.79 2.53 3.48
N GLN A 19 -11.02 2.06 3.28
CA GLN A 19 -12.18 2.94 3.15
C GLN A 19 -13.42 2.18 3.61
N ASP A 20 -14.50 2.92 3.82
CA ASP A 20 -15.76 2.27 4.15
C ASP A 20 -16.28 1.43 3.00
N GLU A 21 -16.05 1.89 1.78
CA GLU A 21 -16.51 1.19 0.60
C GLU A 21 -15.33 0.97 -0.33
N LEU A 22 -15.41 -0.10 -1.12
CA LEU A 22 -14.33 -0.43 -2.06
C LEU A 22 -14.32 0.57 -3.21
N PRO A 23 -13.19 1.23 -3.46
CA PRO A 23 -13.09 2.11 -4.63
C PRO A 23 -13.28 1.35 -5.93
N THR A 24 -13.67 2.07 -6.99
CA THR A 24 -14.05 1.45 -8.25
C THR A 24 -12.92 0.60 -8.85
N ASP A 25 -11.72 1.11 -8.83
CA ASP A 25 -10.61 0.42 -9.49
C ASP A 25 -9.75 -0.36 -8.53
N ALA A 26 -10.29 -0.70 -7.36
CA ALA A 26 -9.50 -1.36 -6.33
C ALA A 26 -9.90 -2.82 -6.19
N VAL A 27 -8.99 -3.60 -5.63
CA VAL A 27 -9.22 -5.01 -5.35
C VAL A 27 -9.31 -5.15 -3.83
N GLU A 28 -10.40 -5.77 -3.36
CA GLU A 28 -10.57 -5.98 -1.94
C GLU A 28 -9.60 -7.06 -1.47
N ILE A 29 -8.96 -6.80 -0.32
CA ILE A 29 -8.02 -7.74 0.27
C ILE A 29 -8.37 -7.92 1.73
N THR A 30 -7.76 -8.94 2.35
CA THR A 30 -7.99 -9.18 3.76
C THR A 30 -7.10 -8.27 4.60
N GLU A 31 -7.46 -8.17 5.88
CA GLU A 31 -6.64 -7.39 6.80
C GLU A 31 -5.22 -7.94 6.85
N LYS A 32 -5.10 -9.27 6.85
CA LYS A 32 -3.79 -9.89 6.89
C LYS A 32 -2.96 -9.52 5.66
N GLU A 33 -3.58 -9.60 4.49
CA GLU A 33 -2.88 -9.23 3.26
C GLU A 33 -2.51 -7.77 3.28
N TYR A 34 -3.39 -6.93 3.80
CA TYR A 34 -3.11 -5.51 3.91
C TYR A 34 -1.87 -5.27 4.77
N GLU A 35 -1.78 -5.96 5.90
CA GLU A 35 -0.64 -5.80 6.78
C GLU A 35 0.64 -6.26 6.10
N GLU A 36 0.58 -7.37 5.37
CA GLU A 36 1.75 -7.86 4.68
C GLU A 36 2.21 -6.90 3.59
N LEU A 37 1.26 -6.34 2.84
CA LEU A 37 1.60 -5.37 1.82
C LEU A 37 2.12 -4.08 2.43
N TYR A 38 1.55 -3.68 3.54
CA TYR A 38 2.01 -2.50 4.23
C TYR A 38 3.47 -2.63 4.64
N LEU A 39 3.83 -3.78 5.19
CA LEU A 39 5.22 -4.03 5.55
C LEU A 39 6.11 -4.05 4.33
N TYR A 40 5.64 -4.66 3.25
CA TYR A 40 6.41 -4.68 2.01
C TYR A 40 6.68 -3.28 1.50
N ILE A 41 5.66 -2.45 1.49
CA ILE A 41 5.81 -1.07 1.03
C ILE A 41 6.73 -0.31 1.95
N GLN A 42 6.60 -0.52 3.24
CA GLN A 42 7.42 0.17 4.22
C GLN A 42 8.88 -0.19 4.05
N GLU A 43 9.16 -1.48 3.81
CA GLU A 43 10.54 -1.90 3.61
C GLU A 43 11.13 -1.31 2.34
N ASN A 44 10.33 -1.26 1.28
CA ASN A 44 10.83 -0.78 0.00
C ASN A 44 10.88 0.74 -0.06
N ALA A 45 10.14 1.42 0.79
CA ALA A 45 10.11 2.87 0.79
C ALA A 45 11.00 3.47 1.87
N VAL A 46 11.50 2.63 2.75
CA VAL A 46 12.24 3.11 3.91
C VAL A 46 13.46 3.93 3.51
N HIS A 47 14.10 3.53 2.43
CA HIS A 47 15.28 4.27 2.00
C HIS A 47 14.96 5.72 1.73
N VAL A 48 13.86 5.97 1.04
CA VAL A 48 13.47 7.33 0.72
C VAL A 48 13.13 8.10 1.99
N ILE A 49 12.39 7.45 2.88
CA ILE A 49 11.97 8.10 4.11
C ILE A 49 13.17 8.40 5.00
N GLU A 50 14.09 7.46 5.09
CA GLU A 50 15.25 7.66 5.92
C GLU A 50 16.12 8.81 5.39
N GLU A 51 16.22 8.91 4.10
CA GLU A 51 16.99 10.00 3.53
C GLU A 51 16.40 11.35 3.90
N GLU A 52 15.08 11.43 3.89
CA GLU A 52 14.43 12.66 4.28
C GLU A 52 14.69 13.01 5.73
N GLU A 53 14.66 11.99 6.58
CA GLU A 53 14.91 12.23 7.99
C GLU A 53 16.34 12.65 8.24
N ILE A 54 17.25 12.04 7.52
CA ILE A 54 18.66 12.36 7.70
C ILE A 54 18.95 13.79 7.36
N THR A 55 18.22 14.35 6.45
CA THR A 55 18.45 15.72 6.06
C THR A 55 18.08 16.72 7.15
N GLU A 56 17.41 16.26 8.16
CA GLU A 56 17.12 17.15 9.28
C GLU A 56 18.39 17.49 10.05
#